data_f02367d4b29e6900f297cc9ae3fd6d37
#
_entry.id   f02367d4b29e6900f297cc9ae3fd6d37
#
_cell.length_a   1.000
_cell.length_b   1.000
_cell.length_c   1.000
_cell.angle_alpha   90.00
_cell.angle_beta   90.00
_cell.angle_gamma   90.00
#
_symmetry.space_group_name_H-M   'P 1'
#
loop_
_entity.id
_entity.type
_entity.pdbx_description
1 polymer ?
#
loop_
_entity_poly.entity_id
_entity_poly.type
_entity_poly.pdbx_seq_one_letter_code
_entity_poly.pdbx_strand_id
1 'polypeptide(L)'
;MRTILTASKDTTLYQAFLNNNAGLDEIIEIGKVIDLSEPTSSTAYATGSARSLIYFDLPTTASVPATASYFLNLRLANADNVKRNQEIIIYQVSRSWSEGSGYFYQDIKNVEDGASWVKCNATVSWSNAGGDFLTGSTSQSIVLSSYPLEDIRVDVTNILRPFVSQSTQNNFYGLALQFPTADEQDSTNKGVVKIFSTQPSLNVKIVASNLRETYTKGDTDKVTLVVRDQYPLKSFDSVLRYKNKYYLPTSSYFSVVDVQSNTTVIPFDDYSKINTDATGSYVVLDTSPLYRGRFYTLKLKVVNGTYSRVIDTDTLFKVE
;
A
#
# COMPACT_ATOMS: atom_id res chain seq x y z
N MET A 1 17.25 19.29 -12.73
CA MET A 1 15.97 18.60 -12.98
C MET A 1 15.76 17.58 -11.88
N ARG A 2 14.57 17.45 -11.32
CA ARG A 2 14.22 16.42 -10.31
C ARG A 2 13.09 15.57 -10.88
N THR A 3 13.29 14.26 -10.91
CA THR A 3 12.26 13.29 -11.30
C THR A 3 11.92 12.42 -10.10
N ILE A 4 10.65 12.14 -9.88
CA ILE A 4 10.18 11.28 -8.81
C ILE A 4 9.65 10.00 -9.46
N LEU A 5 10.12 8.86 -8.96
CA LEU A 5 9.59 7.54 -9.30
C LEU A 5 8.83 7.03 -8.09
N THR A 6 7.65 6.50 -8.32
CA THR A 6 6.92 5.72 -7.31
C THR A 6 7.25 4.25 -7.48
N ALA A 7 7.29 3.49 -6.39
CA ALA A 7 7.45 2.06 -6.50
C ALA A 7 6.24 1.47 -7.26
N SER A 8 6.49 0.45 -8.05
CA SER A 8 5.48 -0.28 -8.81
C SER A 8 5.12 -1.61 -8.17
N LYS A 9 5.93 -2.09 -7.23
CA LYS A 9 5.66 -3.27 -6.38
C LYS A 9 6.32 -3.09 -5.04
N ASP A 10 5.66 -3.53 -3.99
CA ASP A 10 6.27 -3.70 -2.68
C ASP A 10 5.59 -4.85 -1.90
N THR A 11 6.24 -5.36 -0.89
CA THR A 11 5.69 -6.38 0.00
C THR A 11 6.54 -6.51 1.26
N THR A 12 5.99 -7.12 2.29
CA THR A 12 6.73 -7.53 3.48
C THR A 12 6.88 -9.05 3.52
N LEU A 13 8.07 -9.51 3.84
CA LEU A 13 8.38 -10.92 4.08
C LEU A 13 8.40 -11.16 5.59
N TYR A 14 7.50 -12.00 6.10
CA TYR A 14 7.35 -12.27 7.53
C TYR A 14 7.91 -13.65 7.90
N GLN A 15 8.95 -13.68 8.76
CA GLN A 15 9.54 -14.93 9.23
C GLN A 15 8.58 -15.75 10.10
N ALA A 16 7.70 -15.08 10.84
CA ALA A 16 6.71 -15.76 11.67
C ALA A 16 5.60 -16.44 10.82
N PHE A 17 5.44 -16.01 9.56
CA PHE A 17 4.39 -16.49 8.64
C PHE A 17 5.00 -16.87 7.30
N LEU A 18 5.65 -18.02 7.27
CA LEU A 18 6.58 -18.44 6.21
C LEU A 18 6.02 -18.35 4.78
N ASN A 19 4.74 -18.66 4.59
CA ASN A 19 4.09 -18.72 3.29
C ASN A 19 3.19 -17.53 2.98
N ASN A 20 2.91 -16.67 3.96
CA ASN A 20 1.97 -15.56 3.76
C ASN A 20 2.58 -14.50 2.85
N ASN A 21 1.79 -14.11 1.87
CA ASN A 21 2.04 -12.94 1.05
C ASN A 21 1.37 -11.70 1.66
N ALA A 22 2.02 -10.55 1.54
CA ALA A 22 1.57 -9.25 2.04
C ALA A 22 1.69 -8.16 0.96
N GLY A 23 1.51 -8.54 -0.31
CA GLY A 23 1.71 -7.63 -1.44
C GLY A 23 0.68 -6.50 -1.55
N LEU A 24 -0.50 -6.64 -0.94
CA LEU A 24 -1.51 -5.60 -0.96
C LEU A 24 -1.62 -4.83 0.36
N ASP A 25 -0.70 -5.04 1.30
CA ASP A 25 -0.69 -4.28 2.54
C ASP A 25 -0.38 -2.79 2.28
N GLU A 26 -1.12 -1.92 2.94
CA GLU A 26 -0.90 -0.47 2.89
C GLU A 26 0.34 -0.02 3.68
N ILE A 27 0.88 -0.92 4.46
CA ILE A 27 2.04 -0.71 5.34
C ILE A 27 3.03 -1.84 5.11
N ILE A 28 4.26 -1.48 4.78
CA ILE A 28 5.39 -2.41 4.78
C ILE A 28 6.15 -2.30 6.10
N GLU A 29 6.66 -3.41 6.60
CA GLU A 29 7.25 -3.49 7.93
C GLU A 29 8.70 -3.97 7.87
N ILE A 30 9.56 -3.38 8.71
CA ILE A 30 10.95 -3.75 8.88
C ILE A 30 11.20 -3.95 10.38
N GLY A 31 11.70 -5.11 10.78
CA GLY A 31 12.07 -5.35 12.18
C GLY A 31 11.58 -6.65 12.75
N LYS A 32 10.96 -6.61 13.91
CA LYS A 32 10.41 -7.78 14.60
C LYS A 32 8.91 -7.73 14.66
N VAL A 33 8.26 -8.78 14.20
CA VAL A 33 6.83 -8.97 14.27
C VAL A 33 6.51 -10.09 15.24
N ILE A 34 5.51 -9.86 16.09
CA ILE A 34 5.05 -10.82 17.08
C ILE A 34 3.73 -11.39 16.56
N ASP A 35 3.68 -12.71 16.41
CA ASP A 35 2.42 -13.40 16.17
C ASP A 35 1.62 -13.46 17.47
N LEU A 36 0.53 -12.75 17.52
CA LEU A 36 -0.39 -12.71 18.66
C LEU A 36 -1.52 -13.74 18.55
N SER A 37 -1.64 -14.44 17.41
CA SER A 37 -2.77 -15.32 17.14
C SER A 37 -2.69 -16.65 17.92
N GLU A 38 -1.47 -17.17 18.12
CA GLU A 38 -1.25 -18.46 18.79
C GLU A 38 -0.03 -18.42 19.71
N PRO A 39 -0.18 -18.59 21.02
CA PRO A 39 0.97 -18.79 21.91
C PRO A 39 1.59 -20.16 21.63
N THR A 40 2.87 -20.19 21.27
CA THR A 40 3.64 -21.42 20.97
C THR A 40 3.90 -22.30 22.20
N SER A 41 3.74 -21.75 23.37
CA SER A 41 3.72 -22.45 24.67
C SER A 41 3.14 -21.47 25.69
N SER A 42 2.80 -21.91 26.85
CA SER A 42 2.01 -21.20 27.87
C SER A 42 2.32 -19.70 28.13
N THR A 43 3.34 -19.10 27.48
CA THR A 43 3.72 -17.69 27.65
C THR A 43 4.50 -17.06 26.48
N ALA A 44 4.79 -17.74 25.39
CA ALA A 44 5.63 -17.20 24.32
C ALA A 44 4.87 -17.14 22.98
N TYR A 45 4.75 -15.96 22.41
CA TYR A 45 4.30 -15.76 21.04
C TYR A 45 5.44 -16.01 20.05
N ALA A 46 5.12 -16.50 18.86
CA ALA A 46 6.09 -16.58 17.79
C ALA A 46 6.58 -15.19 17.43
N THR A 47 7.90 -14.99 17.44
CA THR A 47 8.52 -13.75 16.98
C THR A 47 9.35 -14.05 15.75
N GLY A 48 9.26 -13.19 14.75
CA GLY A 48 10.03 -13.33 13.52
C GLY A 48 10.49 -12.01 12.98
N SER A 49 11.49 -12.04 12.12
CA SER A 49 11.93 -10.86 11.41
C SER A 49 10.94 -10.50 10.31
N ALA A 50 10.77 -9.20 10.05
CA ALA A 50 10.08 -8.66 8.91
C ALA A 50 11.08 -7.90 8.02
N ARG A 51 11.05 -8.16 6.73
CA ARG A 51 11.87 -7.50 5.71
C ARG A 51 10.99 -6.98 4.61
N SER A 52 11.24 -5.77 4.13
CA SER A 52 10.44 -5.19 3.05
C SER A 52 11.18 -5.27 1.72
N LEU A 53 10.45 -5.56 0.65
CA LEU A 53 10.91 -5.48 -0.73
C LEU A 53 10.21 -4.33 -1.42
N ILE A 54 10.94 -3.55 -2.23
CA ILE A 54 10.40 -2.43 -3.01
C ILE A 54 11.03 -2.46 -4.41
N TYR A 55 10.21 -2.34 -5.44
CA TYR A 55 10.67 -2.30 -6.82
C TYR A 55 10.21 -1.02 -7.53
N PHE A 56 11.08 -0.48 -8.36
CA PHE A 56 10.84 0.71 -9.18
C PHE A 56 11.08 0.37 -10.65
N ASP A 57 10.21 0.87 -11.52
CA ASP A 57 10.47 0.88 -12.96
C ASP A 57 11.47 2.00 -13.26
N LEU A 58 12.72 1.61 -13.44
CA LEU A 58 13.80 2.55 -13.69
C LEU A 58 13.68 3.17 -15.10
N PRO A 59 13.95 4.48 -15.25
CA PRO A 59 13.91 5.12 -16.56
C PRO A 59 15.02 4.60 -17.47
N THR A 60 14.78 4.68 -18.78
CA THR A 60 15.80 4.30 -19.77
C THR A 60 17.01 5.25 -19.70
N THR A 61 18.20 4.73 -19.98
CA THR A 61 19.49 5.44 -19.90
C THR A 61 19.52 6.77 -20.67
N ALA A 62 18.77 6.88 -21.77
CA ALA A 62 18.74 8.08 -22.60
C ALA A 62 18.12 9.31 -21.92
N SER A 63 17.34 9.13 -20.85
CA SER A 63 16.60 10.19 -20.19
C SER A 63 17.22 10.69 -18.89
N VAL A 64 18.31 10.05 -18.41
CA VAL A 64 18.91 10.36 -17.10
C VAL A 64 20.38 10.71 -17.25
N PRO A 65 20.82 11.88 -16.71
CA PRO A 65 22.25 12.24 -16.71
C PRO A 65 23.09 11.22 -15.94
N ALA A 66 24.28 10.91 -16.46
CA ALA A 66 25.23 9.99 -15.80
C ALA A 66 25.66 10.47 -14.39
N THR A 67 25.55 11.77 -14.12
CA THR A 67 25.85 12.41 -12.82
C THR A 67 24.67 12.45 -11.87
N ALA A 68 23.54 11.86 -12.23
CA ALA A 68 22.35 11.85 -11.38
C ALA A 68 22.61 11.14 -10.04
N SER A 69 22.02 11.67 -8.98
CA SER A 69 21.99 11.02 -7.67
C SER A 69 20.57 10.49 -7.41
N TYR A 70 20.50 9.34 -6.76
CA TYR A 70 19.26 8.63 -6.49
C TYR A 70 19.02 8.56 -5.00
N PHE A 71 17.84 8.98 -4.56
CA PHE A 71 17.46 8.97 -3.15
C PHE A 71 16.20 8.14 -2.98
N LEU A 72 16.28 7.14 -2.11
CA LEU A 72 15.10 6.44 -1.61
C LEU A 72 14.46 7.30 -0.53
N ASN A 73 13.20 7.67 -0.72
CA ASN A 73 12.41 8.40 0.26
C ASN A 73 11.28 7.50 0.72
N LEU A 74 11.25 7.21 2.02
CA LEU A 74 10.27 6.34 2.65
C LEU A 74 9.47 7.17 3.64
N ARG A 75 8.15 7.16 3.50
CA ARG A 75 7.26 7.85 4.42
C ARG A 75 6.98 6.97 5.61
N LEU A 76 7.35 7.44 6.79
CA LEU A 76 7.12 6.72 8.04
C LEU A 76 5.62 6.75 8.39
N ALA A 77 5.05 5.58 8.65
CA ALA A 77 3.71 5.45 9.20
C ALA A 77 3.75 5.44 10.73
N ASN A 78 4.60 4.60 11.30
CA ASN A 78 4.83 4.47 12.73
C ASN A 78 6.17 3.77 13.01
N ALA A 79 6.64 3.85 14.23
CA ALA A 79 7.77 3.05 14.70
C ALA A 79 7.55 2.68 16.17
N ASP A 80 7.48 1.39 16.43
CA ASP A 80 7.17 0.83 17.74
C ASP A 80 8.40 0.15 18.32
N ASN A 81 8.73 0.43 19.58
CA ASN A 81 9.84 -0.19 20.33
C ASN A 81 11.22 -0.18 19.64
N VAL A 82 11.42 0.75 18.72
CA VAL A 82 12.67 0.88 17.98
C VAL A 82 13.77 1.37 18.93
N LYS A 83 14.90 0.66 18.97
CA LYS A 83 16.02 1.08 19.80
C LYS A 83 16.64 2.39 19.26
N ARG A 84 17.25 3.15 20.16
CA ARG A 84 18.01 4.35 19.76
C ARG A 84 19.14 3.95 18.80
N ASN A 85 19.30 4.71 17.74
CA ASN A 85 20.28 4.46 16.68
C ASN A 85 20.07 3.09 15.98
N GLN A 86 18.82 2.70 15.76
CA GLN A 86 18.52 1.52 14.96
C GLN A 86 19.01 1.72 13.53
N GLU A 87 19.79 0.79 13.04
CA GLU A 87 20.24 0.74 11.66
C GLU A 87 19.21 -0.01 10.80
N ILE A 88 18.94 0.53 9.60
CA ILE A 88 18.26 -0.15 8.50
C ILE A 88 19.26 -0.30 7.38
N ILE A 89 19.42 -1.52 6.87
CA ILE A 89 20.30 -1.83 5.75
C ILE A 89 19.45 -2.01 4.50
N ILE A 90 19.93 -1.45 3.40
CA ILE A 90 19.31 -1.52 2.08
C ILE A 90 20.22 -2.35 1.18
N TYR A 91 19.67 -3.46 0.68
CA TYR A 91 20.33 -4.33 -0.27
C TYR A 91 19.65 -4.30 -1.62
N GLN A 92 20.37 -4.68 -2.66
CA GLN A 92 19.79 -5.03 -3.94
C GLN A 92 19.21 -6.43 -3.89
N VAL A 93 17.99 -6.61 -4.37
CA VAL A 93 17.40 -7.94 -4.60
C VAL A 93 18.06 -8.58 -5.82
N SER A 94 18.52 -9.82 -5.68
CA SER A 94 19.27 -10.53 -6.74
C SER A 94 18.42 -11.42 -7.65
N ARG A 95 17.13 -11.54 -7.35
CA ARG A 95 16.19 -12.41 -8.07
C ARG A 95 14.85 -11.72 -8.29
N SER A 96 14.22 -12.01 -9.44
CA SER A 96 12.85 -11.57 -9.73
C SER A 96 11.86 -12.16 -8.73
N TRP A 97 10.85 -11.36 -8.38
CA TRP A 97 9.80 -11.74 -7.44
C TRP A 97 8.45 -11.16 -7.85
N SER A 98 7.39 -11.75 -7.35
CA SER A 98 6.01 -11.30 -7.57
C SER A 98 5.46 -10.67 -6.31
N GLU A 99 4.76 -9.56 -6.44
CA GLU A 99 4.12 -8.87 -5.32
C GLU A 99 3.06 -9.75 -4.66
N GLY A 100 2.17 -10.31 -5.47
CA GLY A 100 1.03 -11.11 -5.00
C GLY A 100 -0.16 -10.25 -4.59
N SER A 101 -1.19 -10.90 -4.05
CA SER A 101 -2.46 -10.26 -3.71
C SER A 101 -2.88 -10.50 -2.25
N GLY A 102 -1.94 -10.86 -1.39
CA GLY A 102 -2.20 -11.14 0.03
C GLY A 102 -2.20 -9.91 0.90
N TYR A 103 -2.92 -10.02 2.03
CA TYR A 103 -2.90 -9.08 3.15
C TYR A 103 -2.49 -9.79 4.42
N PHE A 104 -1.59 -9.20 5.19
CA PHE A 104 -1.09 -9.80 6.43
C PHE A 104 -2.15 -9.88 7.54
N TYR A 105 -2.92 -8.81 7.73
CA TYR A 105 -3.92 -8.71 8.80
C TYR A 105 -5.34 -9.11 8.39
N GLN A 106 -5.59 -9.40 7.15
CA GLN A 106 -6.87 -9.96 6.73
C GLN A 106 -6.81 -11.47 6.79
N ASP A 107 -6.94 -11.94 7.87
CA ASP A 107 -7.25 -13.15 8.52
C ASP A 107 -7.95 -14.17 7.65
N ILE A 108 -7.72 -14.72 6.72
CA ILE A 108 -8.68 -15.81 6.39
C ILE A 108 -8.17 -16.75 5.29
N LYS A 109 -7.24 -16.32 4.49
CA LYS A 109 -6.59 -17.23 3.54
C LYS A 109 -5.14 -16.82 3.38
N ASN A 110 -4.24 -17.70 3.78
CA ASN A 110 -2.87 -17.63 3.33
C ASN A 110 -2.88 -17.53 1.80
N VAL A 111 -2.74 -16.33 1.28
CA VAL A 111 -2.60 -16.12 -0.16
C VAL A 111 -1.14 -16.37 -0.48
N GLU A 112 -0.88 -17.40 -1.31
CA GLU A 112 0.48 -17.85 -1.65
C GLU A 112 0.86 -17.51 -3.11
N ASP A 113 0.29 -16.45 -3.67
CA ASP A 113 0.47 -16.06 -5.08
C ASP A 113 1.66 -15.13 -5.34
N GLY A 114 2.32 -14.68 -4.30
CA GLY A 114 3.43 -13.73 -4.35
C GLY A 114 4.61 -14.09 -3.46
N ALA A 115 5.49 -13.11 -3.28
CA ALA A 115 6.66 -13.26 -2.42
C ALA A 115 6.24 -13.41 -0.96
N SER A 116 6.91 -14.34 -0.27
CA SER A 116 6.77 -14.66 1.14
C SER A 116 8.15 -14.89 1.72
N TRP A 117 8.25 -15.28 2.98
CA TRP A 117 9.57 -15.59 3.58
C TRP A 117 10.31 -16.71 2.85
N VAL A 118 9.60 -17.72 2.36
CA VAL A 118 10.22 -18.88 1.68
C VAL A 118 10.13 -18.86 0.18
N LYS A 119 9.20 -18.10 -0.41
CA LYS A 119 8.96 -18.08 -1.86
C LYS A 119 9.23 -16.69 -2.45
N CYS A 120 9.77 -16.64 -3.68
CA CYS A 120 9.87 -15.38 -4.45
C CYS A 120 8.65 -15.12 -5.33
N ASN A 121 7.85 -16.13 -5.61
CA ASN A 121 6.56 -16.06 -6.28
C ASN A 121 5.70 -17.28 -5.89
N ALA A 122 4.56 -17.46 -6.51
CA ALA A 122 3.63 -18.55 -6.20
C ALA A 122 4.26 -19.95 -6.18
N THR A 123 5.27 -20.22 -7.01
CA THR A 123 5.79 -21.57 -7.28
C THR A 123 7.28 -21.75 -6.98
N VAL A 124 8.06 -20.67 -6.92
CA VAL A 124 9.52 -20.71 -6.80
C VAL A 124 9.96 -20.21 -5.44
N SER A 125 10.82 -20.97 -4.78
CA SER A 125 11.42 -20.58 -3.51
C SER A 125 12.62 -19.66 -3.70
N TRP A 126 12.89 -18.81 -2.69
CA TRP A 126 14.19 -18.15 -2.57
C TRP A 126 15.30 -19.19 -2.38
N SER A 127 16.52 -18.85 -2.78
CA SER A 127 17.70 -19.67 -2.44
C SER A 127 17.99 -19.63 -0.95
N ASN A 128 17.72 -18.46 -0.32
CA ASN A 128 17.83 -18.27 1.11
C ASN A 128 16.49 -17.76 1.64
N ALA A 129 15.95 -18.40 2.67
CA ALA A 129 14.72 -17.93 3.29
C ALA A 129 14.87 -16.49 3.79
N GLY A 130 13.83 -15.67 3.54
CA GLY A 130 13.84 -14.23 3.84
C GLY A 130 14.37 -13.36 2.71
N GLY A 131 14.63 -13.97 1.52
CA GLY A 131 14.99 -13.26 0.30
C GLY A 131 16.42 -13.46 -0.16
N ASP A 132 16.66 -13.35 -1.46
CA ASP A 132 17.97 -13.42 -2.09
C ASP A 132 18.51 -12.01 -2.34
N PHE A 133 19.52 -11.59 -1.59
CA PHE A 133 20.09 -10.24 -1.63
C PHE A 133 21.58 -10.26 -1.96
N LEU A 134 22.04 -9.18 -2.60
CA LEU A 134 23.46 -8.93 -2.78
C LEU A 134 24.01 -8.21 -1.53
N THR A 135 24.67 -8.97 -0.65
CA THR A 135 25.19 -8.49 0.64
C THR A 135 26.60 -7.87 0.54
N GLY A 136 27.10 -7.67 -0.66
CA GLY A 136 28.44 -7.13 -0.91
C GLY A 136 28.53 -5.61 -0.81
N SER A 137 29.55 -5.03 -1.44
CA SER A 137 29.94 -3.60 -1.36
C SER A 137 28.90 -2.58 -1.88
N THR A 138 27.78 -3.02 -2.40
CA THR A 138 26.71 -2.16 -2.95
C THR A 138 25.57 -1.88 -1.97
N SER A 139 25.64 -2.40 -0.73
CA SER A 139 24.64 -2.08 0.29
C SER A 139 24.78 -0.64 0.78
N GLN A 140 23.65 -0.08 1.22
CA GLN A 140 23.59 1.21 1.90
C GLN A 140 22.91 1.04 3.25
N SER A 141 23.19 1.93 4.19
CA SER A 141 22.48 1.90 5.46
C SER A 141 22.10 3.30 5.93
N ILE A 142 21.13 3.36 6.82
CA ILE A 142 20.74 4.55 7.55
C ILE A 142 20.53 4.21 9.02
N VAL A 143 21.00 5.10 9.89
CA VAL A 143 20.77 5.02 11.32
C VAL A 143 19.63 5.96 11.71
N LEU A 144 18.61 5.41 12.33
CA LEU A 144 17.48 6.18 12.87
C LEU A 144 17.90 6.78 14.22
N SER A 145 18.39 8.02 14.19
CA SER A 145 19.00 8.67 15.37
C SER A 145 18.12 9.74 16.01
N SER A 146 17.11 10.26 15.28
CA SER A 146 16.20 11.30 15.78
C SER A 146 14.98 10.70 16.47
N TYR A 147 14.44 11.41 17.47
CA TYR A 147 13.16 11.10 18.07
C TYR A 147 12.37 12.40 18.30
N PRO A 148 11.12 12.54 17.79
CA PRO A 148 10.37 11.52 17.05
C PRO A 148 11.03 11.17 15.72
N LEU A 149 10.83 9.92 15.26
CA LEU A 149 11.35 9.49 13.97
C LEU A 149 10.67 10.25 12.83
N GLU A 150 11.46 10.67 11.87
CA GLU A 150 11.03 11.38 10.68
C GLU A 150 11.00 10.46 9.45
N ASP A 151 10.47 10.97 8.34
CA ASP A 151 10.54 10.28 7.05
C ASP A 151 12.00 9.95 6.69
N ILE A 152 12.22 8.76 6.17
CA ILE A 152 13.54 8.23 5.90
C ILE A 152 13.98 8.65 4.51
N ARG A 153 15.19 9.21 4.41
CA ARG A 153 15.82 9.53 3.12
C ARG A 153 17.23 8.98 3.07
N VAL A 154 17.47 8.09 2.10
CA VAL A 154 18.79 7.44 1.92
C VAL A 154 19.31 7.65 0.51
N ASP A 155 20.60 7.94 0.38
CA ASP A 155 21.29 7.96 -0.90
C ASP A 155 21.56 6.51 -1.35
N VAL A 156 20.88 6.09 -2.41
CA VAL A 156 21.02 4.75 -3.03
C VAL A 156 21.69 4.82 -4.40
N THR A 157 22.40 5.91 -4.67
CA THR A 157 23.06 6.17 -5.95
C THR A 157 23.99 5.02 -6.34
N ASN A 158 24.78 4.50 -5.40
CA ASN A 158 25.72 3.41 -5.68
C ASN A 158 25.03 2.09 -6.04
N ILE A 159 23.83 1.85 -5.50
CA ILE A 159 23.04 0.67 -5.83
C ILE A 159 22.39 0.82 -7.22
N LEU A 160 21.82 1.99 -7.53
CA LEU A 160 20.99 2.17 -8.73
C LEU A 160 21.79 2.58 -9.98
N ARG A 161 22.91 3.30 -9.82
CA ARG A 161 23.70 3.79 -10.96
C ARG A 161 24.11 2.72 -11.95
N PRO A 162 24.55 1.50 -11.55
CA PRO A 162 24.91 0.46 -12.51
C PRO A 162 23.75 0.07 -13.43
N PHE A 163 22.51 0.12 -12.95
CA PHE A 163 21.33 -0.25 -13.73
C PHE A 163 20.81 0.83 -14.65
N VAL A 164 20.97 2.08 -14.26
CA VAL A 164 20.53 3.23 -15.05
C VAL A 164 21.59 3.62 -16.09
N SER A 165 22.88 3.45 -15.78
CA SER A 165 23.98 3.82 -16.68
C SER A 165 24.34 2.77 -17.73
N GLN A 166 23.92 1.52 -17.52
CA GLN A 166 24.18 0.41 -18.44
C GLN A 166 22.85 -0.07 -19.02
N SER A 167 22.90 -0.63 -20.25
CA SER A 167 21.71 -1.26 -20.88
C SER A 167 21.20 -2.52 -20.16
N THR A 168 21.66 -2.77 -18.94
CA THR A 168 21.36 -3.93 -18.09
C THR A 168 20.19 -3.72 -17.13
N GLN A 169 19.26 -2.83 -17.45
CA GLN A 169 18.04 -2.62 -16.64
C GLN A 169 17.27 -3.92 -16.35
N ASN A 170 17.41 -4.91 -17.21
CA ASN A 170 16.73 -6.20 -17.08
C ASN A 170 17.13 -7.00 -15.82
N ASN A 171 18.17 -6.61 -15.11
CA ASN A 171 18.66 -7.30 -13.91
C ASN A 171 18.42 -6.53 -12.59
N PHE A 172 17.66 -5.45 -12.64
CA PHE A 172 17.22 -4.76 -11.41
C PHE A 172 15.94 -5.41 -10.92
N TYR A 173 16.00 -6.01 -9.75
CA TYR A 173 14.87 -6.71 -9.14
C TYR A 173 14.33 -5.99 -7.88
N GLY A 174 14.80 -4.77 -7.62
CA GLY A 174 14.35 -3.94 -6.52
C GLY A 174 15.35 -3.85 -5.37
N LEU A 175 14.88 -3.23 -4.31
CA LEU A 175 15.60 -3.02 -3.07
C LEU A 175 14.95 -3.83 -1.95
N ALA A 176 15.78 -4.35 -1.04
CA ALA A 176 15.34 -4.99 0.19
C ALA A 176 15.78 -4.14 1.38
N LEU A 177 14.91 -3.99 2.36
CA LEU A 177 15.14 -3.26 3.59
C LEU A 177 15.02 -4.22 4.77
N GLN A 178 16.04 -4.24 5.63
CA GLN A 178 16.05 -5.08 6.82
C GLN A 178 16.87 -4.47 7.94
N PHE A 179 16.70 -4.97 9.15
CA PHE A 179 17.63 -4.69 10.22
C PHE A 179 18.94 -5.47 10.03
N PRO A 180 20.07 -5.06 10.65
CA PRO A 180 21.26 -5.88 10.73
C PRO A 180 20.94 -7.28 11.24
N THR A 181 21.61 -8.30 10.70
CA THR A 181 21.38 -9.70 11.10
C THR A 181 21.51 -9.93 12.62
N ALA A 182 22.42 -9.21 13.25
CA ALA A 182 22.57 -9.27 14.72
C ALA A 182 21.29 -8.78 15.44
N ASP A 183 20.66 -7.73 14.93
CA ASP A 183 19.42 -7.19 15.49
C ASP A 183 18.21 -8.08 15.18
N GLU A 184 18.20 -8.72 14.01
CA GLU A 184 17.17 -9.69 13.65
C GLU A 184 17.25 -10.97 14.51
N GLN A 185 18.45 -11.37 14.93
CA GLN A 185 18.68 -12.55 15.78
C GLN A 185 18.52 -12.24 17.27
N ASP A 186 18.60 -10.98 17.68
CA ASP A 186 18.42 -10.57 19.07
C ASP A 186 16.96 -10.76 19.51
N SER A 187 16.74 -11.71 20.41
CA SER A 187 15.41 -12.01 20.96
C SER A 187 14.86 -10.88 21.86
N THR A 188 15.71 -9.98 22.32
CA THR A 188 15.31 -8.83 23.13
C THR A 188 14.89 -7.64 22.28
N ASN A 189 15.31 -7.59 21.02
CA ASN A 189 14.87 -6.57 20.08
C ASN A 189 13.40 -6.81 19.68
N LYS A 190 12.55 -5.82 19.90
CA LYS A 190 11.12 -5.84 19.55
C LYS A 190 10.74 -4.65 18.67
N GLY A 191 11.74 -4.00 18.10
CA GLY A 191 11.53 -2.82 17.26
C GLY A 191 10.93 -3.17 15.92
N VAL A 192 9.92 -2.41 15.49
CA VAL A 192 9.37 -2.45 14.15
C VAL A 192 9.23 -1.04 13.60
N VAL A 193 9.64 -0.85 12.35
CA VAL A 193 9.47 0.37 11.57
C VAL A 193 8.41 0.09 10.52
N LYS A 194 7.36 0.88 10.52
CA LYS A 194 6.23 0.79 9.61
C LYS A 194 6.29 1.94 8.61
N ILE A 195 6.29 1.60 7.33
CA ILE A 195 6.43 2.54 6.23
C ILE A 195 5.18 2.42 5.37
N PHE A 196 4.64 3.56 4.93
CA PHE A 196 3.54 3.52 3.97
C PHE A 196 4.02 2.86 2.67
N SER A 197 3.31 1.81 2.27
CA SER A 197 3.44 1.22 0.96
C SER A 197 3.23 2.29 -0.11
N THR A 198 3.96 2.16 -1.20
CA THR A 198 3.78 3.02 -2.37
C THR A 198 2.77 2.45 -3.34
N GLN A 199 2.02 1.44 -2.95
CA GLN A 199 0.91 0.96 -3.74
C GLN A 199 0.23 2.18 -4.37
N PRO A 200 -0.05 2.21 -5.70
CA PRO A 200 -0.77 3.30 -6.34
C PRO A 200 -2.09 3.38 -5.60
N SER A 201 -2.03 4.20 -4.61
CA SER A 201 -2.83 4.06 -3.44
C SER A 201 -4.26 4.31 -3.78
N LEU A 202 -5.04 3.32 -3.61
CA LEU A 202 -6.42 3.47 -3.23
C LEU A 202 -6.54 4.06 -1.80
N ASN A 203 -5.46 4.64 -1.25
CA ASN A 203 -5.45 5.40 0.00
C ASN A 203 -6.13 6.76 -0.20
N VAL A 204 -7.28 6.70 -0.81
CA VAL A 204 -8.15 7.85 -0.97
C VAL A 204 -9.26 7.79 0.08
N LYS A 205 -9.49 8.92 0.71
CA LYS A 205 -10.73 9.14 1.46
C LYS A 205 -11.74 9.73 0.48
N ILE A 206 -12.88 9.05 0.36
CA ILE A 206 -13.97 9.48 -0.50
C ILE A 206 -15.15 9.85 0.39
N VAL A 207 -15.72 11.01 0.13
CA VAL A 207 -16.92 11.51 0.83
C VAL A 207 -17.97 11.85 -0.21
N ALA A 208 -19.17 11.34 -0.03
CA ALA A 208 -20.34 11.76 -0.79
C ALA A 208 -20.82 13.11 -0.22
N SER A 209 -20.55 14.21 -0.94
CA SER A 209 -20.68 15.55 -0.37
C SER A 209 -22.10 16.11 -0.34
N ASN A 210 -22.97 15.62 -1.20
CA ASN A 210 -24.35 16.11 -1.34
C ASN A 210 -25.38 14.98 -1.30
N LEU A 211 -25.04 13.83 -0.70
CA LEU A 211 -26.00 12.77 -0.46
C LEU A 211 -27.04 13.28 0.55
N ARG A 212 -28.31 13.18 0.20
CA ARG A 212 -29.43 13.59 1.05
C ARG A 212 -29.70 12.50 2.09
N GLU A 213 -30.20 12.88 3.26
CA GLU A 213 -30.62 11.92 4.28
C GLU A 213 -31.90 11.17 3.88
N THR A 214 -32.74 11.77 3.05
CA THR A 214 -34.01 11.20 2.59
C THR A 214 -34.24 11.47 1.11
N TYR A 215 -34.73 10.48 0.40
CA TYR A 215 -35.13 10.50 -1.00
C TYR A 215 -36.57 10.00 -1.15
N THR A 216 -37.28 10.53 -2.13
CA THR A 216 -38.55 9.91 -2.58
C THR A 216 -38.24 8.78 -3.55
N LYS A 217 -38.99 7.68 -3.48
CA LYS A 217 -38.84 6.60 -4.46
C LYS A 217 -39.06 7.09 -5.89
N GLY A 218 -38.08 6.86 -6.77
CA GLY A 218 -38.06 7.31 -8.15
C GLY A 218 -37.25 8.60 -8.35
N ASP A 219 -36.69 9.19 -7.29
CA ASP A 219 -35.77 10.30 -7.43
C ASP A 219 -34.49 9.85 -8.11
N THR A 220 -33.95 10.70 -8.98
CA THR A 220 -32.61 10.56 -9.55
C THR A 220 -31.79 11.77 -9.13
N ASP A 221 -30.64 11.52 -8.49
CA ASP A 221 -29.76 12.56 -7.97
C ASP A 221 -28.31 12.37 -8.40
N LYS A 222 -27.64 13.49 -8.65
CA LYS A 222 -26.19 13.52 -8.92
C LYS A 222 -25.43 13.70 -7.60
N VAL A 223 -24.91 12.60 -7.05
CA VAL A 223 -24.13 12.61 -5.82
C VAL A 223 -22.65 12.83 -6.15
N THR A 224 -22.13 13.96 -5.73
CA THR A 224 -20.72 14.34 -5.95
C THR A 224 -19.79 13.65 -4.96
N LEU A 225 -18.73 13.05 -5.46
CA LEU A 225 -17.71 12.39 -4.67
C LEU A 225 -16.49 13.31 -4.53
N VAL A 226 -16.22 13.73 -3.30
CA VAL A 226 -14.98 14.44 -2.97
C VAL A 226 -13.92 13.41 -2.65
N VAL A 227 -12.93 13.33 -3.51
CA VAL A 227 -11.81 12.39 -3.42
C VAL A 227 -10.57 13.14 -2.99
N ARG A 228 -9.88 12.65 -1.97
CA ARG A 228 -8.59 13.19 -1.50
C ARG A 228 -7.69 12.06 -1.04
N ASP A 229 -6.39 12.29 -1.00
CA ASP A 229 -5.49 11.39 -0.31
C ASP A 229 -5.93 11.20 1.15
N GLN A 230 -5.90 9.97 1.61
CA GLN A 230 -6.17 9.66 3.02
C GLN A 230 -5.11 10.31 3.92
N TYR A 231 -3.88 10.37 3.44
CA TYR A 231 -2.73 10.96 4.12
C TYR A 231 -2.06 12.02 3.23
N PRO A 232 -2.65 13.22 3.10
CA PRO A 232 -2.06 14.24 2.23
C PRO A 232 -0.70 14.68 2.76
N LEU A 233 0.25 14.86 1.87
CA LEU A 233 1.56 15.43 2.22
C LEU A 233 1.34 16.79 2.89
N LYS A 234 1.87 16.93 4.10
CA LYS A 234 1.94 18.24 4.77
C LYS A 234 3.01 19.08 4.08
N SER A 235 2.63 20.00 3.23
CA SER A 235 3.52 21.02 2.72
C SER A 235 3.07 22.38 3.24
N PHE A 236 4.01 23.26 3.61
CA PHE A 236 3.69 24.55 4.21
C PHE A 236 3.67 25.71 3.20
N ASP A 237 3.79 25.40 1.89
CA ASP A 237 4.14 26.40 0.88
C ASP A 237 3.00 27.20 0.25
N SER A 238 1.75 26.89 0.45
CA SER A 238 0.67 27.79 0.02
C SER A 238 -0.72 27.45 0.58
N VAL A 239 -1.54 28.48 0.70
CA VAL A 239 -2.97 28.43 1.10
C VAL A 239 -3.86 27.76 0.04
N LEU A 240 -3.33 27.47 -1.15
CA LEU A 240 -4.09 27.01 -2.33
C LEU A 240 -4.10 25.50 -2.55
N ARG A 241 -3.78 24.70 -1.58
CA ARG A 241 -3.55 23.24 -1.66
C ARG A 241 -4.78 22.38 -1.95
N TYR A 242 -5.95 22.93 -1.76
CA TYR A 242 -7.19 22.20 -2.00
C TYR A 242 -7.62 22.18 -3.48
N LYS A 243 -6.77 22.64 -4.38
CA LYS A 243 -7.07 22.69 -5.81
C LYS A 243 -6.76 21.43 -6.62
N ASN A 244 -6.02 20.47 -6.07
CA ASN A 244 -5.82 19.21 -6.77
C ASN A 244 -7.09 18.37 -6.68
N LYS A 245 -7.89 18.41 -7.72
CA LYS A 245 -9.03 17.52 -7.88
C LYS A 245 -8.50 16.13 -8.20
N TYR A 246 -8.79 15.19 -7.32
CA TYR A 246 -8.56 13.78 -7.60
C TYR A 246 -9.77 13.23 -8.35
N TYR A 247 -9.50 12.58 -9.47
CA TYR A 247 -10.50 11.85 -10.23
C TYR A 247 -10.33 10.36 -9.93
N LEU A 248 -11.43 9.68 -9.70
CA LEU A 248 -11.41 8.23 -9.58
C LEU A 248 -11.10 7.59 -10.94
N PRO A 249 -10.39 6.44 -10.96
CA PRO A 249 -10.18 5.69 -12.20
C PRO A 249 -11.49 5.37 -12.90
N THR A 250 -11.47 5.30 -14.23
CA THR A 250 -12.65 5.02 -15.07
C THR A 250 -13.29 3.67 -14.80
N SER A 251 -12.57 2.75 -14.18
CA SER A 251 -13.06 1.42 -13.76
C SER A 251 -13.54 1.43 -12.30
N SER A 252 -14.14 2.53 -11.85
CA SER A 252 -14.71 2.62 -10.51
C SER A 252 -16.22 2.50 -10.56
N TYR A 253 -16.80 1.85 -9.55
CA TYR A 253 -18.21 1.50 -9.48
C TYR A 253 -18.79 1.86 -8.13
N PHE A 254 -20.11 2.03 -8.06
CA PHE A 254 -20.83 2.16 -6.80
C PHE A 254 -21.78 0.98 -6.58
N SER A 255 -22.16 0.77 -5.35
CA SER A 255 -23.15 -0.23 -4.94
C SER A 255 -24.02 0.37 -3.85
N VAL A 256 -25.30 -0.01 -3.85
CA VAL A 256 -26.24 0.38 -2.80
C VAL A 256 -26.65 -0.88 -2.03
N VAL A 257 -26.44 -0.84 -0.72
CA VAL A 257 -26.73 -1.96 0.16
C VAL A 257 -27.82 -1.57 1.15
N ASP A 258 -28.84 -2.42 1.29
CA ASP A 258 -29.86 -2.29 2.32
C ASP A 258 -29.24 -2.64 3.68
N VAL A 259 -29.25 -1.68 4.60
CA VAL A 259 -28.60 -1.83 5.91
C VAL A 259 -29.29 -2.83 6.81
N GLN A 260 -30.62 -2.97 6.71
CA GLN A 260 -31.39 -3.88 7.56
C GLN A 260 -31.22 -5.35 7.17
N SER A 261 -31.20 -5.62 5.87
CA SER A 261 -31.07 -7.01 5.35
C SER A 261 -29.63 -7.37 4.95
N ASN A 262 -28.73 -6.40 4.95
CA ASN A 262 -27.36 -6.52 4.41
C ASN A 262 -27.32 -7.07 2.98
N THR A 263 -28.36 -6.78 2.18
CA THR A 263 -28.46 -7.24 0.80
C THR A 263 -28.08 -6.12 -0.16
N THR A 264 -27.31 -6.48 -1.18
CA THR A 264 -26.95 -5.55 -2.26
C THR A 264 -28.15 -5.39 -3.20
N VAL A 265 -28.67 -4.16 -3.30
CA VAL A 265 -29.79 -3.81 -4.20
C VAL A 265 -29.28 -3.34 -5.55
N ILE A 266 -28.23 -2.51 -5.56
CA ILE A 266 -27.53 -2.10 -6.78
C ILE A 266 -26.11 -2.69 -6.67
N PRO A 267 -25.76 -3.70 -7.49
CA PRO A 267 -24.44 -4.32 -7.46
C PRO A 267 -23.39 -3.46 -8.16
N PHE A 268 -22.12 -3.80 -7.97
CA PHE A 268 -21.01 -3.26 -8.77
C PHE A 268 -21.08 -3.84 -10.19
N ASP A 269 -21.51 -3.03 -11.15
CA ASP A 269 -21.84 -3.42 -12.51
C ASP A 269 -21.50 -2.26 -13.47
N ASP A 270 -21.53 -2.52 -14.76
CA ASP A 270 -21.33 -1.50 -15.80
C ASP A 270 -22.36 -0.36 -15.74
N TYR A 271 -23.56 -0.64 -15.21
CA TYR A 271 -24.60 0.38 -14.99
C TYR A 271 -24.37 1.22 -13.73
N SER A 272 -23.52 0.76 -12.82
CA SER A 272 -23.16 1.46 -11.59
C SER A 272 -21.76 2.10 -11.66
N LYS A 273 -21.27 2.43 -12.85
CA LYS A 273 -20.01 3.15 -13.02
C LYS A 273 -20.06 4.54 -12.41
N ILE A 274 -18.96 4.91 -11.79
CA ILE A 274 -18.72 6.27 -11.33
C ILE A 274 -18.33 7.12 -12.53
N ASN A 275 -19.04 8.24 -12.70
CA ASN A 275 -18.78 9.18 -13.77
C ASN A 275 -17.83 10.30 -13.32
N THR A 276 -17.20 10.97 -14.28
CA THR A 276 -16.33 12.12 -14.04
C THR A 276 -16.66 13.27 -14.98
N ASP A 277 -16.61 14.48 -14.46
CA ASP A 277 -16.70 15.71 -15.25
C ASP A 277 -15.71 16.78 -14.74
N ALA A 278 -15.81 17.99 -15.25
CA ALA A 278 -14.93 19.09 -14.84
C ALA A 278 -15.05 19.44 -13.33
N THR A 279 -16.11 19.02 -12.66
CA THR A 279 -16.33 19.28 -11.23
C THR A 279 -15.77 18.20 -10.33
N GLY A 280 -15.54 16.99 -10.84
CA GLY A 280 -15.01 15.84 -10.08
C GLY A 280 -15.65 14.52 -10.49
N SER A 281 -15.52 13.53 -9.63
CA SER A 281 -16.20 12.24 -9.77
C SER A 281 -17.60 12.31 -9.16
N TYR A 282 -18.57 11.62 -9.73
CA TYR A 282 -19.94 11.60 -9.25
C TYR A 282 -20.66 10.28 -9.55
N VAL A 283 -21.69 10.01 -8.78
CA VAL A 283 -22.62 8.90 -8.95
C VAL A 283 -23.97 9.45 -9.36
N VAL A 284 -24.63 8.80 -10.30
CA VAL A 284 -26.05 9.04 -10.58
C VAL A 284 -26.84 8.00 -9.79
N LEU A 285 -27.41 8.43 -8.66
CA LEU A 285 -28.22 7.57 -7.79
C LEU A 285 -29.67 7.60 -8.27
N ASP A 286 -30.17 6.46 -8.77
CA ASP A 286 -31.57 6.22 -9.05
C ASP A 286 -32.19 5.42 -7.91
N THR A 287 -33.21 5.96 -7.29
CA THR A 287 -33.92 5.34 -6.15
C THR A 287 -35.09 4.46 -6.58
N SER A 288 -35.37 4.34 -7.87
CA SER A 288 -36.48 3.52 -8.39
C SER A 288 -36.43 2.04 -7.96
N PRO A 289 -35.25 1.36 -7.93
CA PRO A 289 -35.17 -0.03 -7.49
C PRO A 289 -35.23 -0.20 -5.97
N LEU A 290 -35.16 0.89 -5.20
CA LEU A 290 -35.07 0.84 -3.74
C LEU A 290 -36.46 0.72 -3.11
N TYR A 291 -36.55 0.06 -1.95
CA TYR A 291 -37.82 -0.10 -1.22
C TYR A 291 -38.05 1.09 -0.27
N ARG A 292 -39.31 1.50 -0.17
CA ARG A 292 -39.73 2.56 0.76
C ARG A 292 -39.58 2.13 2.21
N GLY A 293 -39.28 3.08 3.08
CA GLY A 293 -39.16 2.88 4.53
C GLY A 293 -37.85 2.23 4.97
N ARG A 294 -36.89 2.03 4.05
CA ARG A 294 -35.62 1.39 4.35
C ARG A 294 -34.45 2.35 4.30
N PHE A 295 -33.40 1.95 5.02
CA PHE A 295 -32.11 2.65 5.06
C PHE A 295 -31.08 1.95 4.19
N TYR A 296 -30.28 2.73 3.48
CA TYR A 296 -29.28 2.28 2.54
C TYR A 296 -27.94 2.92 2.81
N THR A 297 -26.88 2.21 2.48
CA THR A 297 -25.50 2.76 2.45
C THR A 297 -24.94 2.66 1.04
N LEU A 298 -24.06 3.61 0.71
CA LEU A 298 -23.35 3.67 -0.56
C LEU A 298 -21.95 3.09 -0.36
N LYS A 299 -21.61 2.06 -1.12
CA LYS A 299 -20.25 1.50 -1.19
C LYS A 299 -19.64 1.81 -2.55
N LEU A 300 -18.34 2.08 -2.58
CA LEU A 300 -17.61 2.44 -3.79
C LEU A 300 -16.53 1.38 -4.03
N LYS A 301 -16.48 0.81 -5.23
CA LYS A 301 -15.39 -0.05 -5.68
C LYS A 301 -14.50 0.75 -6.60
N VAL A 302 -13.30 1.01 -6.17
CA VAL A 302 -12.28 1.71 -6.96
C VAL A 302 -11.32 0.67 -7.53
N VAL A 303 -11.11 0.71 -8.84
CA VAL A 303 -10.21 -0.22 -9.54
C VAL A 303 -9.12 0.60 -10.22
N ASN A 304 -7.86 0.30 -9.92
CA ASN A 304 -6.70 0.93 -10.53
C ASN A 304 -5.73 -0.15 -11.03
N GLY A 305 -5.74 -0.42 -12.32
CA GLY A 305 -5.00 -1.53 -12.90
C GLY A 305 -5.51 -2.89 -12.37
N THR A 306 -4.65 -3.65 -11.74
CA THR A 306 -4.98 -4.96 -11.12
C THR A 306 -5.60 -4.83 -9.73
N TYR A 307 -5.57 -3.65 -9.13
CA TYR A 307 -6.06 -3.41 -7.78
C TYR A 307 -7.52 -3.01 -7.75
N SER A 308 -8.26 -3.57 -6.79
CA SER A 308 -9.60 -3.10 -6.51
C SER A 308 -9.82 -3.03 -4.99
N ARG A 309 -10.39 -1.93 -4.54
CA ARG A 309 -10.78 -1.74 -3.14
C ARG A 309 -12.24 -1.32 -3.05
N VAL A 310 -12.95 -1.92 -2.10
CA VAL A 310 -14.31 -1.49 -1.74
C VAL A 310 -14.20 -0.56 -0.52
N ILE A 311 -14.71 0.65 -0.68
CA ILE A 311 -14.71 1.69 0.35
C ILE A 311 -16.17 1.89 0.77
N ASP A 312 -16.45 1.75 2.06
CA ASP A 312 -17.72 2.18 2.63
C ASP A 312 -17.67 3.71 2.81
N THR A 313 -18.72 4.40 2.40
CA THR A 313 -18.78 5.86 2.56
C THR A 313 -19.24 6.28 3.94
N ASP A 314 -19.61 5.30 4.80
CA ASP A 314 -20.19 5.52 6.13
C ASP A 314 -21.39 6.47 6.13
N THR A 315 -22.07 6.59 4.98
CA THR A 315 -23.23 7.46 4.79
C THR A 315 -24.50 6.64 4.73
N LEU A 316 -25.53 7.11 5.40
CA LEU A 316 -26.86 6.51 5.40
C LEU A 316 -27.86 7.43 4.75
N PHE A 317 -28.78 6.86 3.96
CA PHE A 317 -29.94 7.57 3.43
C PHE A 317 -31.17 6.68 3.48
N LYS A 318 -32.35 7.31 3.57
CA LYS A 318 -33.65 6.64 3.64
C LYS A 318 -34.42 6.90 2.34
N VAL A 319 -35.21 5.92 1.92
CA VAL A 319 -36.16 6.11 0.79
C VAL A 319 -37.59 6.10 1.34
N GLU A 320 -38.37 7.11 0.98
CA GLU A 320 -39.78 7.31 1.38
C GLU A 320 -40.76 7.19 0.19
#